data_c266928377a41bbc29339518c2184798
#
_entry.id   c266928377a41bbc29339518c2184798
#
_cell.length_a   1.000
_cell.length_b   1.000
_cell.length_c   1.000
_cell.angle_alpha   90.00
_cell.angle_beta   90.00
_cell.angle_gamma   90.00
#
_symmetry.space_group_name_H-M   'P 1'
#
loop_
_entity.id
_entity.type
_entity.pdbx_description
1 polymer ?
#
loop_
_entity_poly.entity_id
_entity_poly.type
_entity_poly.pdbx_seq_one_letter_code
_entity_poly.pdbx_strand_id
1 'polypeptide(L)'
;TLFRSTHGHKDHVGGINVFYKKYKPTIYTAGSIIKEANLKVDNYVDINDELELDDIKIIPIPTSHDAVDSRGYVFESGKKSIVYMTDTGYINKKYNQLLTNRTLYIFESNHDIELLMNNPNYPYYLKQRILGDEGHLSNIDSANYLAKFIGPDTKKVFLAHLSEENNNPELAISNLKEILKKKKISFDNIEVATQEGPTELIKI
;
A
#
# COMPACT_ATOMS: atom_id res chain seq x y z
N THR A 1 1.77 8.64 19.46
CA THR A 1 2.10 7.83 18.27
C THR A 1 0.82 7.22 17.72
N LEU A 2 0.48 7.58 16.51
CA LEU A 2 -0.65 6.99 15.79
C LEU A 2 -0.22 5.65 15.17
N PHE A 3 -0.92 4.59 15.51
CA PHE A 3 -0.71 3.30 14.89
C PHE A 3 -1.93 2.94 14.02
N ARG A 4 -1.69 2.50 12.77
CA ARG A 4 -2.75 2.08 11.85
C ARG A 4 -2.45 0.69 11.31
N SER A 5 -3.51 -0.10 11.10
CA SER A 5 -3.43 -1.36 10.39
C SER A 5 -4.34 -1.33 9.17
N THR A 6 -3.88 -1.90 8.07
CA THR A 6 -4.62 -1.99 6.80
C THR A 6 -5.58 -3.17 6.78
N HIS A 7 -5.16 -4.33 7.31
CA HIS A 7 -5.94 -5.57 7.34
C HIS A 7 -5.35 -6.59 8.35
N GLY A 8 -5.99 -7.76 8.48
CA GLY A 8 -5.73 -8.74 9.54
C GLY A 8 -4.63 -9.77 9.28
N HIS A 9 -3.93 -9.75 8.14
CA HIS A 9 -2.85 -10.72 7.86
C HIS A 9 -1.66 -10.55 8.81
N LYS A 10 -0.95 -11.66 9.09
CA LYS A 10 0.08 -11.71 10.14
C LYS A 10 1.24 -10.74 9.95
N ASP A 11 1.65 -10.48 8.73
CA ASP A 11 2.70 -9.52 8.35
C ASP A 11 2.31 -8.07 8.65
N HIS A 12 1.00 -7.77 8.72
CA HIS A 12 0.48 -6.44 9.06
C HIS A 12 0.10 -6.28 10.54
N VAL A 13 -0.27 -7.35 11.24
CA VAL A 13 -0.75 -7.28 12.62
C VAL A 13 0.09 -8.04 13.64
N GLY A 14 1.06 -8.85 13.20
CA GLY A 14 1.81 -9.77 14.07
C GLY A 14 2.52 -9.09 15.25
N GLY A 15 2.96 -7.84 15.07
CA GLY A 15 3.62 -7.04 16.12
C GLY A 15 2.69 -6.23 17.01
N ILE A 16 1.40 -6.08 16.65
CA ILE A 16 0.49 -5.12 17.31
C ILE A 16 0.34 -5.41 18.80
N ASN A 17 0.10 -6.67 19.19
CA ASN A 17 -0.12 -7.02 20.59
C ASN A 17 1.10 -6.70 21.47
N VAL A 18 2.32 -6.94 20.96
CA VAL A 18 3.57 -6.65 21.68
C VAL A 18 3.77 -5.14 21.79
N PHE A 19 3.59 -4.43 20.69
CA PHE A 19 3.69 -2.96 20.64
C PHE A 19 2.64 -2.30 21.54
N TYR A 20 1.40 -2.76 21.48
CA TYR A 20 0.31 -2.24 22.29
C TYR A 20 0.54 -2.46 23.79
N LYS A 21 1.00 -3.66 24.18
CA LYS A 21 1.35 -3.95 25.58
C LYS A 21 2.39 -2.98 26.14
N LYS A 22 3.36 -2.59 25.31
CA LYS A 22 4.48 -1.73 25.71
C LYS A 22 4.12 -0.24 25.74
N TYR A 23 3.41 0.25 24.73
CA TYR A 23 3.23 1.68 24.49
C TYR A 23 1.80 2.19 24.67
N LYS A 24 0.82 1.29 24.70
CA LYS A 24 -0.60 1.64 24.81
C LYS A 24 -1.08 2.77 23.87
N PRO A 25 -0.66 2.78 22.58
CA PRO A 25 -1.12 3.82 21.67
C PRO A 25 -2.60 3.64 21.34
N THR A 26 -3.24 4.69 20.85
CA THR A 26 -4.53 4.54 20.19
C THR A 26 -4.31 3.86 18.83
N ILE A 27 -5.03 2.75 18.57
CA ILE A 27 -4.99 2.02 17.30
C ILE A 27 -6.14 2.51 16.43
N TYR A 28 -5.82 2.95 15.22
CA TYR A 28 -6.81 3.39 14.23
C TYR A 28 -6.94 2.30 13.16
N THR A 29 -8.09 1.61 13.10
CA THR A 29 -8.31 0.50 12.16
C THR A 29 -9.80 0.18 12.09
N ALA A 30 -10.22 -0.71 11.19
CA ALA A 30 -11.58 -1.25 11.25
C ALA A 30 -11.73 -2.19 12.44
N GLY A 31 -12.84 -2.07 13.18
CA GLY A 31 -13.12 -2.92 14.35
C GLY A 31 -13.24 -4.41 14.03
N SER A 32 -13.60 -4.75 12.80
CA SER A 32 -13.59 -6.11 12.26
C SER A 32 -12.18 -6.72 12.24
N ILE A 33 -11.13 -5.94 11.93
CA ILE A 33 -9.73 -6.37 11.93
C ILE A 33 -9.28 -6.75 13.35
N ILE A 34 -9.69 -5.98 14.36
CA ILE A 34 -9.40 -6.30 15.78
C ILE A 34 -9.94 -7.68 16.15
N LYS A 35 -11.17 -7.99 15.71
CA LYS A 35 -11.83 -9.28 15.99
C LYS A 35 -11.20 -10.42 15.20
N GLU A 36 -11.02 -10.26 13.89
CA GLU A 36 -10.46 -11.27 13.01
C GLU A 36 -9.05 -11.71 13.44
N ALA A 37 -8.17 -10.73 13.67
CA ALA A 37 -6.80 -10.99 14.08
C ALA A 37 -6.64 -11.28 15.59
N ASN A 38 -7.74 -11.35 16.35
CA ASN A 38 -7.76 -11.58 17.81
C ASN A 38 -6.78 -10.66 18.55
N LEU A 39 -6.80 -9.37 18.21
CA LEU A 39 -5.91 -8.38 18.80
C LEU A 39 -6.34 -8.06 20.25
N LYS A 40 -5.38 -8.01 21.15
CA LYS A 40 -5.59 -7.68 22.57
C LYS A 40 -5.45 -6.17 22.78
N VAL A 41 -6.33 -5.41 22.13
CA VAL A 41 -6.34 -3.94 22.11
C VAL A 41 -7.68 -3.46 22.66
N ASP A 42 -7.63 -2.61 23.69
CA ASP A 42 -8.79 -2.00 24.35
C ASP A 42 -8.94 -0.50 24.02
N ASN A 43 -7.91 0.12 23.45
CA ASN A 43 -7.93 1.51 23.00
C ASN A 43 -7.76 1.59 21.48
N TYR A 44 -8.89 1.57 20.76
CA TYR A 44 -8.90 1.73 19.31
C TYR A 44 -10.04 2.64 18.85
N VAL A 45 -9.84 3.24 17.70
CA VAL A 45 -10.85 4.02 16.97
C VAL A 45 -11.18 3.28 15.67
N ASP A 46 -12.46 3.00 15.49
CA ASP A 46 -12.98 2.37 14.28
C ASP A 46 -13.07 3.41 13.15
N ILE A 47 -12.21 3.25 12.12
CA ILE A 47 -12.21 4.14 10.96
C ILE A 47 -13.00 3.48 9.83
N ASN A 48 -14.27 3.77 9.73
CA ASN A 48 -15.10 3.36 8.59
C ASN A 48 -15.21 4.47 7.55
N ASP A 49 -15.15 5.71 7.98
CA ASP A 49 -15.28 6.91 7.16
C ASP A 49 -14.05 7.82 7.32
N GLU A 50 -14.10 8.98 6.73
CA GLU A 50 -13.05 10.01 6.90
C GLU A 50 -12.90 10.41 8.37
N LEU A 51 -11.66 10.59 8.80
CA LEU A 51 -11.31 10.99 10.16
C LEU A 51 -10.38 12.20 10.13
N GLU A 52 -10.66 13.20 10.93
CA GLU A 52 -9.78 14.33 11.17
C GLU A 52 -9.06 14.16 12.52
N LEU A 53 -7.74 14.24 12.50
CA LEU A 53 -6.87 14.20 13.68
C LEU A 53 -5.92 15.39 13.63
N ASP A 54 -6.14 16.37 14.47
CA ASP A 54 -5.44 17.65 14.47
C ASP A 54 -5.50 18.30 13.07
N ASP A 55 -4.37 18.38 12.37
CA ASP A 55 -4.24 18.95 11.03
C ASP A 55 -4.18 17.88 9.91
N ILE A 56 -4.41 16.60 10.26
CA ILE A 56 -4.35 15.49 9.33
C ILE A 56 -5.74 14.92 9.09
N LYS A 57 -6.19 14.98 7.85
CA LYS A 57 -7.37 14.25 7.37
C LYS A 57 -6.94 12.87 6.87
N ILE A 58 -7.64 11.83 7.30
CA ILE A 58 -7.41 10.43 6.94
C ILE A 58 -8.62 9.91 6.20
N ILE A 59 -8.41 9.43 4.99
CA ILE A 59 -9.47 8.91 4.12
C ILE A 59 -9.18 7.43 3.87
N PRO A 60 -9.95 6.50 4.44
CA PRO A 60 -9.81 5.07 4.15
C PRO A 60 -10.34 4.75 2.75
N ILE A 61 -9.65 3.86 2.06
CA ILE A 61 -10.03 3.36 0.74
C ILE A 61 -10.08 1.84 0.82
N PRO A 62 -11.25 1.20 0.64
CA PRO A 62 -11.31 -0.25 0.54
C PRO A 62 -10.40 -0.78 -0.57
N THR A 63 -9.56 -1.75 -0.26
CA THR A 63 -8.73 -2.48 -1.22
C THR A 63 -9.41 -3.79 -1.61
N SER A 64 -9.10 -4.29 -2.80
CA SER A 64 -9.56 -5.61 -3.24
C SER A 64 -8.54 -6.66 -2.83
N HIS A 65 -8.75 -7.25 -1.66
CA HIS A 65 -7.83 -8.21 -1.06
C HIS A 65 -8.59 -9.27 -0.27
N ASP A 66 -8.01 -10.45 -0.14
CA ASP A 66 -8.62 -11.61 0.55
C ASP A 66 -8.51 -11.52 2.09
N ALA A 67 -8.81 -10.36 2.62
CA ALA A 67 -8.85 -10.05 4.04
C ALA A 67 -10.08 -9.19 4.38
N VAL A 68 -10.61 -9.38 5.59
CA VAL A 68 -11.78 -8.60 6.05
C VAL A 68 -11.41 -7.13 6.17
N ASP A 69 -12.26 -6.26 5.59
CA ASP A 69 -12.13 -4.79 5.65
C ASP A 69 -10.74 -4.24 5.30
N SER A 70 -10.06 -4.87 4.33
CA SER A 70 -8.75 -4.41 3.86
C SER A 70 -8.81 -3.00 3.28
N ARG A 71 -7.83 -2.14 3.65
CA ARG A 71 -7.85 -0.71 3.32
C ARG A 71 -6.47 -0.15 3.01
N GLY A 72 -6.42 0.68 1.99
CA GLY A 72 -5.41 1.73 1.84
C GLY A 72 -5.88 3.04 2.47
N TYR A 73 -5.03 4.04 2.46
CA TYR A 73 -5.32 5.35 3.07
C TYR A 73 -4.80 6.49 2.21
N VAL A 74 -5.55 7.61 2.21
CA VAL A 74 -5.03 8.91 1.82
C VAL A 74 -4.93 9.78 3.07
N PHE A 75 -3.77 10.38 3.27
CA PHE A 75 -3.53 11.36 4.34
C PHE A 75 -3.39 12.73 3.70
N GLU A 76 -4.08 13.73 4.24
CA GLU A 76 -4.01 15.11 3.77
C GLU A 76 -3.69 16.04 4.96
N SER A 77 -2.75 16.98 4.76
CA SER A 77 -2.46 18.07 5.68
C SER A 77 -2.11 19.32 4.87
N GLY A 78 -2.95 20.35 4.95
CA GLY A 78 -2.84 21.53 4.11
C GLY A 78 -2.84 21.19 2.62
N LYS A 79 -1.74 21.51 1.92
CA LYS A 79 -1.56 21.20 0.49
C LYS A 79 -0.80 19.89 0.25
N LYS A 80 -0.44 19.16 1.29
CA LYS A 80 0.33 17.92 1.20
C LYS A 80 -0.58 16.71 1.33
N SER A 81 -0.22 15.65 0.63
CA SER A 81 -0.98 14.41 0.67
C SER A 81 -0.10 13.18 0.46
N ILE A 82 -0.45 12.10 1.14
CA ILE A 82 0.23 10.81 1.03
C ILE A 82 -0.81 9.76 0.69
N VAL A 83 -0.55 8.96 -0.32
CA VAL A 83 -1.28 7.72 -0.60
C VAL A 83 -0.48 6.55 -0.03
N TYR A 84 -1.13 5.72 0.78
CA TYR A 84 -0.63 4.42 1.20
C TYR A 84 -1.55 3.34 0.65
N MET A 85 -1.06 2.54 -0.28
CA MET A 85 -1.87 1.54 -0.98
C MET A 85 -1.04 0.27 -1.19
N THR A 86 -1.29 -0.74 -0.38
CA THR A 86 -0.73 -2.10 -0.49
C THR A 86 -1.87 -3.11 -0.44
N ASP A 87 -1.60 -4.33 -0.81
CA ASP A 87 -2.54 -5.44 -0.70
C ASP A 87 -3.85 -5.19 -1.45
N THR A 88 -3.72 -5.12 -2.76
CA THR A 88 -4.87 -4.96 -3.64
C THR A 88 -4.61 -5.56 -5.02
N GLY A 89 -5.52 -6.37 -5.53
CA GLY A 89 -5.43 -6.89 -6.89
C GLY A 89 -5.86 -5.87 -7.95
N TYR A 90 -6.74 -4.93 -7.58
CA TYR A 90 -7.09 -3.79 -8.44
C TYR A 90 -7.59 -2.59 -7.65
N ILE A 91 -7.61 -1.43 -8.29
CA ILE A 91 -8.16 -0.20 -7.72
C ILE A 91 -9.46 0.17 -8.43
N ASN A 92 -10.54 0.31 -7.64
CA ASN A 92 -11.82 0.71 -8.19
C ASN A 92 -11.76 2.13 -8.79
N LYS A 93 -12.27 2.27 -10.02
CA LYS A 93 -12.21 3.53 -10.79
C LYS A 93 -12.82 4.74 -10.08
N LYS A 94 -13.77 4.53 -9.17
CA LYS A 94 -14.39 5.61 -8.38
C LYS A 94 -13.38 6.38 -7.53
N TYR A 95 -12.24 5.77 -7.18
CA TYR A 95 -11.18 6.41 -6.40
C TYR A 95 -10.12 7.12 -7.22
N ASN A 96 -10.18 7.04 -8.57
CA ASN A 96 -9.15 7.62 -9.43
C ASN A 96 -8.93 9.11 -9.15
N GLN A 97 -10.02 9.89 -9.02
CA GLN A 97 -9.92 11.32 -8.75
C GLN A 97 -9.26 11.59 -7.39
N LEU A 98 -9.63 10.82 -6.37
CA LEU A 98 -9.05 10.93 -5.02
C LEU A 98 -7.56 10.60 -5.00
N LEU A 99 -7.12 9.66 -5.83
CA LEU A 99 -5.74 9.19 -5.87
C LEU A 99 -4.83 9.99 -6.80
N THR A 100 -5.39 10.83 -7.70
CA THR A 100 -4.61 11.59 -8.68
C THR A 100 -3.91 12.79 -8.07
N ASN A 101 -2.69 13.09 -8.54
CA ASN A 101 -1.89 14.28 -8.22
C ASN A 101 -1.61 14.43 -6.71
N ARG A 102 -1.29 13.34 -6.04
CA ARG A 102 -0.91 13.35 -4.62
C ARG A 102 0.59 13.62 -4.45
N THR A 103 0.98 14.19 -3.32
CA THR A 103 2.37 14.61 -3.07
C THR A 103 3.32 13.42 -2.99
N LEU A 104 2.91 12.33 -2.33
CA LEU A 104 3.71 11.13 -2.13
C LEU A 104 2.85 9.88 -2.29
N TYR A 105 3.41 8.87 -2.94
CA TYR A 105 2.81 7.54 -3.04
C TYR A 105 3.70 6.50 -2.36
N ILE A 106 3.11 5.71 -1.47
CA ILE A 106 3.64 4.42 -1.01
C ILE A 106 2.69 3.39 -1.62
N PHE A 107 3.15 2.72 -2.66
CA PHE A 107 2.25 2.03 -3.58
C PHE A 107 2.75 0.63 -3.89
N GLU A 108 1.84 -0.34 -3.86
CA GLU A 108 2.20 -1.73 -4.12
C GLU A 108 2.82 -1.93 -5.50
N SER A 109 3.89 -2.73 -5.53
CA SER A 109 4.49 -3.30 -6.72
C SER A 109 4.97 -4.70 -6.34
N ASN A 110 4.02 -5.65 -6.24
CA ASN A 110 4.27 -6.90 -5.52
C ASN A 110 5.14 -7.86 -6.32
N HIS A 111 4.80 -8.15 -7.55
CA HIS A 111 5.46 -9.21 -8.30
C HIS A 111 5.68 -8.86 -9.77
N ASP A 112 6.71 -9.46 -10.34
CA ASP A 112 6.85 -9.61 -11.77
C ASP A 112 6.08 -10.86 -12.23
N ILE A 113 5.30 -10.72 -13.31
CA ILE A 113 4.41 -11.80 -13.80
C ILE A 113 5.22 -13.01 -14.27
N GLU A 114 6.35 -12.78 -14.97
CA GLU A 114 7.18 -13.87 -15.50
C GLU A 114 7.90 -14.61 -14.36
N LEU A 115 8.47 -13.88 -13.40
CA LEU A 115 9.10 -14.50 -12.24
C LEU A 115 8.08 -15.33 -11.44
N LEU A 116 6.89 -14.79 -11.18
CA LEU A 116 5.83 -15.51 -10.49
C LEU A 116 5.41 -16.79 -11.24
N MET A 117 5.15 -16.67 -12.54
CA MET A 117 4.69 -17.82 -13.33
C MET A 117 5.73 -18.92 -13.44
N ASN A 118 7.01 -18.56 -13.50
CA ASN A 118 8.13 -19.52 -13.61
C ASN A 118 8.65 -20.02 -12.25
N ASN A 119 8.16 -19.49 -11.11
CA ASN A 119 8.61 -19.92 -9.80
C ASN A 119 8.16 -21.36 -9.49
N PRO A 120 9.08 -22.32 -9.35
CA PRO A 120 8.73 -23.73 -9.11
C PRO A 120 8.24 -23.99 -7.66
N ASN A 121 8.53 -23.07 -6.72
CA ASN A 121 8.14 -23.21 -5.33
C ASN A 121 6.67 -22.82 -5.09
N TYR A 122 6.05 -22.11 -6.04
CA TYR A 122 4.67 -21.65 -5.94
C TYR A 122 3.74 -22.58 -6.73
N PRO A 123 2.82 -23.31 -6.08
CA PRO A 123 1.84 -24.12 -6.77
C PRO A 123 0.87 -23.23 -7.57
N TYR A 124 0.29 -23.79 -8.63
CA TYR A 124 -0.53 -23.04 -9.57
C TYR A 124 -1.68 -22.27 -8.92
N TYR A 125 -2.36 -22.86 -7.95
CA TYR A 125 -3.47 -22.18 -7.24
C TYR A 125 -3.02 -20.91 -6.50
N LEU A 126 -1.78 -20.93 -5.93
CA LEU A 126 -1.22 -19.75 -5.27
C LEU A 126 -0.89 -18.64 -6.27
N LYS A 127 -0.34 -19.01 -7.44
CA LYS A 127 -0.09 -18.05 -8.53
C LYS A 127 -1.40 -17.40 -8.98
N GLN A 128 -2.46 -18.18 -9.17
CA GLN A 128 -3.77 -17.67 -9.56
C GLN A 128 -4.38 -16.73 -8.49
N ARG A 129 -4.22 -17.05 -7.20
CA ARG A 129 -4.64 -16.20 -6.10
C ARG A 129 -3.90 -14.86 -6.10
N ILE A 130 -2.57 -14.87 -6.29
CA ILE A 130 -1.74 -13.66 -6.35
C ILE A 130 -2.12 -12.77 -7.53
N LEU A 131 -2.38 -13.37 -8.70
CA LEU A 131 -2.77 -12.67 -9.94
C LEU A 131 -4.25 -12.24 -9.98
N GLY A 132 -5.06 -12.75 -9.07
CA GLY A 132 -6.50 -12.49 -9.05
C GLY A 132 -6.86 -11.10 -8.55
N ASP A 133 -8.14 -10.75 -8.71
CA ASP A 133 -8.67 -9.44 -8.30
C ASP A 133 -8.52 -9.17 -6.79
N GLU A 134 -8.48 -10.21 -5.96
CA GLU A 134 -8.25 -10.12 -4.51
C GLU A 134 -6.80 -10.44 -4.11
N GLY A 135 -5.89 -10.49 -5.08
CA GLY A 135 -4.47 -10.73 -4.88
C GLY A 135 -3.68 -9.43 -4.70
N HIS A 136 -2.67 -9.25 -5.57
CA HIS A 136 -1.73 -8.14 -5.50
C HIS A 136 -1.47 -7.51 -6.87
N LEU A 137 -1.11 -6.22 -6.88
CA LEU A 137 -0.70 -5.54 -8.12
C LEU A 137 0.64 -6.09 -8.60
N SER A 138 0.68 -6.49 -9.88
CA SER A 138 1.94 -6.73 -10.57
C SER A 138 2.72 -5.41 -10.76
N ASN A 139 4.01 -5.50 -11.09
CA ASN A 139 4.82 -4.33 -11.44
C ASN A 139 4.18 -3.52 -12.58
N ILE A 140 3.62 -4.21 -13.57
CA ILE A 140 2.97 -3.57 -14.73
C ILE A 140 1.66 -2.89 -14.35
N ASP A 141 0.83 -3.53 -13.54
CA ASP A 141 -0.45 -2.93 -13.09
C ASP A 141 -0.19 -1.73 -12.20
N SER A 142 0.72 -1.86 -11.24
CA SER A 142 1.20 -0.76 -10.40
C SER A 142 1.66 0.43 -11.23
N ALA A 143 2.55 0.19 -12.20
CA ALA A 143 3.06 1.23 -13.10
C ALA A 143 1.96 1.90 -13.92
N ASN A 144 0.96 1.12 -14.37
CA ASN A 144 -0.18 1.67 -15.11
C ASN A 144 -1.07 2.54 -14.25
N TYR A 145 -1.29 2.19 -12.98
CA TYR A 145 -2.02 3.05 -12.03
C TYR A 145 -1.22 4.31 -11.69
N LEU A 146 0.05 4.18 -11.33
CA LEU A 146 0.91 5.33 -11.02
C LEU A 146 1.01 6.31 -12.19
N ALA A 147 1.09 5.81 -13.42
CA ALA A 147 1.09 6.65 -14.61
C ALA A 147 -0.23 7.40 -14.86
N LYS A 148 -1.33 7.02 -14.21
CA LYS A 148 -2.59 7.80 -14.20
C LYS A 148 -2.61 8.81 -13.06
N PHE A 149 -1.96 8.48 -11.94
CA PHE A 149 -2.08 9.24 -10.71
C PHE A 149 -1.00 10.30 -10.53
N ILE A 150 0.21 10.07 -11.03
CA ILE A 150 1.31 11.05 -10.98
C ILE A 150 0.90 12.33 -11.70
N GLY A 151 1.07 13.46 -11.02
CA GLY A 151 0.74 14.78 -11.52
C GLY A 151 1.76 15.84 -11.11
N PRO A 152 1.50 17.14 -11.40
CA PRO A 152 2.45 18.24 -11.13
C PRO A 152 2.88 18.38 -9.67
N ASP A 153 2.01 18.01 -8.71
CA ASP A 153 2.30 18.14 -7.28
C ASP A 153 2.99 16.90 -6.71
N THR A 154 3.14 15.83 -7.50
CA THR A 154 3.80 14.59 -7.06
C THR A 154 5.30 14.83 -6.88
N LYS A 155 5.79 14.51 -5.69
CA LYS A 155 7.21 14.69 -5.31
C LYS A 155 7.98 13.38 -5.25
N LYS A 156 7.34 12.30 -4.80
CA LYS A 156 8.02 11.01 -4.58
C LYS A 156 7.06 9.83 -4.76
N VAL A 157 7.58 8.74 -5.28
CA VAL A 157 6.94 7.43 -5.31
C VAL A 157 7.83 6.42 -4.61
N PHE A 158 7.30 5.72 -3.62
CA PHE A 158 7.87 4.49 -3.08
C PHE A 158 7.08 3.31 -3.63
N LEU A 159 7.78 2.42 -4.32
CA LEU A 159 7.26 1.09 -4.62
C LEU A 159 7.44 0.23 -3.36
N ALA A 160 6.38 -0.37 -2.88
CA ALA A 160 6.34 -1.09 -1.62
C ALA A 160 5.72 -2.48 -1.79
N HIS A 161 5.82 -3.29 -0.75
CA HIS A 161 5.23 -4.63 -0.69
C HIS A 161 5.71 -5.56 -1.81
N LEU A 162 7.02 -5.51 -2.10
CA LEU A 162 7.64 -6.36 -3.10
C LEU A 162 7.78 -7.80 -2.58
N SER A 163 7.45 -8.76 -3.42
CA SER A 163 7.69 -10.19 -3.14
C SER A 163 9.19 -10.49 -3.14
N GLU A 164 9.69 -11.13 -2.10
CA GLU A 164 11.10 -11.54 -2.01
C GLU A 164 11.49 -12.58 -3.07
N GLU A 165 10.55 -13.46 -3.45
CA GLU A 165 10.83 -14.54 -4.41
C GLU A 165 10.46 -14.19 -5.87
N ASN A 166 9.51 -13.29 -6.07
CA ASN A 166 8.94 -13.03 -7.40
C ASN A 166 9.10 -11.57 -7.85
N ASN A 167 10.04 -10.86 -7.23
CA ASN A 167 10.36 -9.47 -7.60
C ASN A 167 11.79 -9.10 -7.21
N ASN A 168 12.24 -7.94 -7.65
CA ASN A 168 13.41 -7.24 -7.14
C ASN A 168 13.27 -5.72 -7.36
N PRO A 169 14.02 -4.87 -6.62
CA PRO A 169 13.93 -3.42 -6.72
C PRO A 169 14.19 -2.86 -8.12
N GLU A 170 15.19 -3.38 -8.82
CA GLU A 170 15.59 -2.91 -10.15
C GLU A 170 14.48 -3.16 -11.17
N LEU A 171 13.86 -4.32 -11.11
CA LEU A 171 12.79 -4.72 -12.01
C LEU A 171 11.52 -3.90 -11.78
N ALA A 172 11.14 -3.68 -10.52
CA ALA A 172 9.99 -2.85 -10.17
C ALA A 172 10.17 -1.40 -10.66
N ILE A 173 11.35 -0.80 -10.41
CA ILE A 173 11.68 0.57 -10.86
C ILE A 173 11.71 0.64 -12.40
N SER A 174 12.33 -0.34 -13.08
CA SER A 174 12.46 -0.33 -14.53
C SER A 174 11.10 -0.41 -15.22
N ASN A 175 10.19 -1.26 -14.73
CA ASN A 175 8.82 -1.37 -15.24
C ASN A 175 8.07 -0.02 -15.12
N LEU A 176 8.15 0.64 -13.96
CA LEU A 176 7.51 1.94 -13.80
C LEU A 176 8.11 2.98 -14.76
N LYS A 177 9.44 3.10 -14.85
CA LYS A 177 10.10 4.05 -15.74
C LYS A 177 9.76 3.81 -17.22
N GLU A 178 9.67 2.55 -17.64
CA GLU A 178 9.27 2.18 -19.01
C GLU A 178 7.84 2.63 -19.33
N ILE A 179 6.88 2.37 -18.44
CA ILE A 179 5.48 2.78 -18.60
C ILE A 179 5.35 4.31 -18.62
N LEU A 180 6.04 5.02 -17.70
CA LEU A 180 6.06 6.48 -17.69
C LEU A 180 6.60 7.05 -19.00
N LYS A 181 7.71 6.48 -19.51
CA LYS A 181 8.30 6.86 -20.80
C LYS A 181 7.33 6.62 -21.98
N LYS A 182 6.68 5.47 -22.04
CA LYS A 182 5.67 5.15 -23.04
C LYS A 182 4.50 6.14 -23.03
N LYS A 183 4.13 6.61 -21.84
CA LYS A 183 3.04 7.59 -21.66
C LYS A 183 3.50 9.05 -21.70
N LYS A 184 4.78 9.30 -21.97
CA LYS A 184 5.41 10.64 -22.04
C LYS A 184 5.27 11.45 -20.75
N ILE A 185 5.34 10.76 -19.60
CA ILE A 185 5.31 11.36 -18.26
C ILE A 185 6.76 11.47 -17.78
N SER A 186 7.19 12.70 -17.47
CA SER A 186 8.52 12.95 -16.90
C SER A 186 8.43 12.92 -15.38
N PHE A 187 8.93 11.84 -14.78
CA PHE A 187 9.00 11.67 -13.34
C PHE A 187 10.07 10.62 -12.99
N ASP A 188 11.03 10.95 -12.15
CA ASP A 188 12.19 10.10 -11.86
C ASP A 188 12.40 9.82 -10.38
N ASN A 189 11.71 10.53 -9.46
CA ASN A 189 11.90 10.38 -8.02
C ASN A 189 11.18 9.14 -7.49
N ILE A 190 11.71 7.97 -7.87
CA ILE A 190 11.18 6.64 -7.58
C ILE A 190 12.18 5.89 -6.72
N GLU A 191 11.70 5.28 -5.66
CA GLU A 191 12.49 4.46 -4.74
C GLU A 191 11.68 3.22 -4.34
N VAL A 192 12.36 2.18 -3.84
CA VAL A 192 11.73 0.99 -3.27
C VAL A 192 11.82 1.06 -1.75
N ALA A 193 10.70 0.84 -1.07
CA ALA A 193 10.69 0.62 0.37
C ALA A 193 11.14 -0.82 0.65
N THR A 194 12.32 -0.98 1.26
CA THR A 194 12.88 -2.28 1.61
C THR A 194 12.31 -2.82 2.92
N GLN A 195 12.35 -4.14 3.11
CA GLN A 195 11.92 -4.78 4.36
C GLN A 195 12.99 -4.70 5.46
N GLU A 196 14.27 -4.59 5.08
CA GLU A 196 15.42 -4.70 5.99
C GLU A 196 15.66 -3.45 6.84
N GLY A 197 15.08 -2.32 6.50
CA GLY A 197 15.31 -1.09 7.24
C GLY A 197 14.39 0.06 6.86
N PRO A 198 14.36 1.12 7.66
CA PRO A 198 13.60 2.31 7.34
C PRO A 198 14.21 3.05 6.14
N THR A 199 13.36 3.64 5.31
CA THR A 199 13.81 4.64 4.34
C THR A 199 14.33 5.90 5.03
N GLU A 200 15.06 6.74 4.31
CA GLU A 200 15.44 8.06 4.84
C GLU A 200 14.20 8.88 5.22
N LEU A 201 14.35 9.75 6.22
CA LEU A 201 13.30 10.68 6.60
C LEU A 201 13.04 11.67 5.46
N ILE A 202 11.80 11.70 4.97
CA ILE A 202 11.42 12.59 3.87
C ILE A 202 10.60 13.75 4.41
N LYS A 203 11.05 14.94 4.08
CA LYS A 203 10.29 16.17 4.29
C LYS A 203 9.53 16.51 3.00
N ILE A 204 8.21 16.44 3.05
CA ILE A 204 7.31 16.75 1.92
C ILE A 204 6.69 18.13 2.03
#